data_edea04e76d0e6a447b97b83718131f60
#
_entry.id   edea04e76d0e6a447b97b83718131f60
#
_cell.length_a   1.000
_cell.length_b   1.000
_cell.length_c   1.000
_cell.angle_alpha   90.00
_cell.angle_beta   90.00
_cell.angle_gamma   90.00
#
_symmetry.space_group_name_H-M   'P 1'
#
loop_
_entity.id
_entity.type
_entity.pdbx_description
1 polymer ?
#
loop_
_entity_poly.entity_id
_entity_poly.type
_entity_poly.pdbx_seq_one_letter_code
_entity_poly.pdbx_strand_id
1 'polypeptide(L)'
;CDMAHSHGVEVMVDGAHCVGHFKVDISKLNCDYYGSSLHKWLSTPLGVGILYVSKNKISKINPLLASHIHEEDNILRLNHIGTHPVYNDLAIDNALDYQEMIGMERKENRLRHIQRYWSERLRDVKNIVINTPVEEHRSCAIANVGVKNIDPNELTKILFEKYNIFTVGINYANVVGCRISPNIYTTEEELEHFISSMKEIAA
;
A
#
# COMPACT_ATOMS: atom_id res chain seq x y z
N CYS A 1 -2.61 18.05 -3.17
CA CYS A 1 -3.39 18.80 -2.15
C CYS A 1 -3.64 20.23 -2.57
N ASP A 2 -2.63 20.95 -3.10
CA ASP A 2 -2.70 22.41 -3.39
C ASP A 2 -3.85 22.80 -4.32
N MET A 3 -4.14 21.99 -5.34
CA MET A 3 -5.31 22.23 -6.22
C MET A 3 -6.63 22.20 -5.44
N ALA A 4 -6.83 21.23 -4.55
CA ALA A 4 -8.04 21.15 -3.72
C ALA A 4 -8.12 22.35 -2.76
N HIS A 5 -7.01 22.68 -2.11
CA HIS A 5 -6.91 23.82 -1.19
C HIS A 5 -7.19 25.15 -1.89
N SER A 6 -6.76 25.32 -3.15
CA SER A 6 -7.07 26.53 -3.93
C SER A 6 -8.57 26.72 -4.20
N HIS A 7 -9.37 25.66 -4.02
CA HIS A 7 -10.83 25.67 -4.11
C HIS A 7 -11.51 25.58 -2.72
N GLY A 8 -10.76 25.71 -1.62
CA GLY A 8 -11.30 25.62 -0.26
C GLY A 8 -11.71 24.21 0.18
N VAL A 9 -11.22 23.18 -0.52
CA VAL A 9 -11.55 21.78 -0.23
C VAL A 9 -10.45 21.13 0.62
N GLU A 10 -10.84 20.50 1.73
CA GLU A 10 -9.93 19.72 2.58
C GLU A 10 -9.56 18.39 1.92
N VAL A 11 -8.35 17.90 2.21
CA VAL A 11 -7.81 16.69 1.60
C VAL A 11 -7.49 15.64 2.65
N MET A 12 -8.12 14.47 2.51
CA MET A 12 -7.73 13.25 3.21
C MET A 12 -7.00 12.32 2.25
N VAL A 13 -5.80 11.92 2.62
CA VAL A 13 -4.98 10.96 1.85
C VAL A 13 -5.16 9.56 2.43
N ASP A 14 -5.62 8.63 1.60
CA ASP A 14 -5.53 7.20 1.90
C ASP A 14 -4.12 6.71 1.58
N GLY A 15 -3.29 6.66 2.62
CA GLY A 15 -1.93 6.16 2.58
C GLY A 15 -1.78 4.73 3.08
N ALA A 16 -2.85 3.92 3.04
CA ALA A 16 -2.87 2.57 3.60
C ALA A 16 -1.74 1.65 3.11
N HIS A 17 -1.19 1.90 1.92
CA HIS A 17 -0.08 1.17 1.34
C HIS A 17 1.23 1.97 1.26
N CYS A 18 1.36 3.10 1.95
CA CYS A 18 2.51 3.98 1.76
C CYS A 18 3.59 3.81 2.85
N VAL A 19 3.19 3.86 4.13
CA VAL A 19 4.14 3.82 5.25
C VAL A 19 4.87 2.47 5.29
N GLY A 20 6.20 2.54 5.28
CA GLY A 20 7.06 1.35 5.19
C GLY A 20 7.21 0.77 3.78
N HIS A 21 6.51 1.28 2.78
CA HIS A 21 6.62 0.86 1.37
C HIS A 21 7.64 1.73 0.61
N PHE A 22 7.53 3.03 0.76
CA PHE A 22 8.44 4.03 0.23
C PHE A 22 8.47 5.24 1.16
N LYS A 23 9.41 6.15 0.93
CA LYS A 23 9.56 7.34 1.76
C LYS A 23 8.36 8.27 1.62
N VAL A 24 7.69 8.54 2.75
CA VAL A 24 6.56 9.50 2.85
C VAL A 24 7.01 10.69 3.68
N ASP A 25 6.74 11.90 3.18
CA ASP A 25 6.96 13.15 3.90
C ASP A 25 5.64 13.91 3.98
N ILE A 26 4.99 13.82 5.13
CA ILE A 26 3.67 14.43 5.37
C ILE A 26 3.71 15.95 5.21
N SER A 27 4.83 16.58 5.59
CA SER A 27 4.98 18.04 5.48
C SER A 27 4.95 18.52 4.03
N LYS A 28 5.48 17.71 3.11
CA LYS A 28 5.48 18.00 1.66
C LYS A 28 4.16 17.65 0.98
N LEU A 29 3.42 16.68 1.53
CA LEU A 29 2.10 16.34 1.01
C LEU A 29 1.09 17.46 1.23
N ASN A 30 1.27 18.26 2.30
CA ASN A 30 0.37 19.34 2.65
C ASN A 30 -1.10 18.89 2.72
N CYS A 31 -1.38 17.71 3.26
CA CYS A 31 -2.73 17.19 3.44
C CYS A 31 -3.30 17.60 4.80
N ASP A 32 -4.62 17.65 4.91
CA ASP A 32 -5.31 17.93 6.17
C ASP A 32 -5.39 16.69 7.05
N TYR A 33 -5.56 15.53 6.42
CA TYR A 33 -5.68 14.23 7.06
C TYR A 33 -4.89 13.17 6.28
N TYR A 34 -4.31 12.20 6.99
CA TYR A 34 -3.63 11.07 6.36
C TYR A 34 -3.84 9.80 7.17
N GLY A 35 -4.40 8.78 6.54
CA GLY A 35 -4.59 7.46 7.15
C GLY A 35 -3.63 6.41 6.58
N SER A 36 -3.07 5.54 7.44
CA SER A 36 -2.24 4.43 6.98
C SER A 36 -2.43 3.17 7.81
N SER A 37 -2.32 2.01 7.14
CA SER A 37 -2.33 0.69 7.77
C SER A 37 -0.90 0.22 8.01
N LEU A 38 -0.42 0.30 9.25
CA LEU A 38 0.96 0.00 9.60
C LEU A 38 1.27 -1.51 9.53
N HIS A 39 0.26 -2.36 9.69
CA HIS A 39 0.39 -3.82 9.58
C HIS A 39 0.69 -4.32 8.16
N LYS A 40 0.72 -3.45 7.15
CA LYS A 40 1.07 -3.83 5.77
C LYS A 40 2.59 -3.76 5.57
N TRP A 41 3.10 -2.63 5.12
CA TRP A 41 4.50 -2.48 4.71
C TRP A 41 5.45 -2.12 5.85
N LEU A 42 4.94 -1.53 6.93
CA LEU A 42 5.74 -1.30 8.13
C LEU A 42 5.94 -2.59 8.95
N SER A 43 5.09 -3.61 8.72
CA SER A 43 5.18 -4.94 9.35
C SER A 43 4.85 -4.97 10.86
N THR A 44 3.96 -4.10 11.31
CA THR A 44 3.37 -4.21 12.66
C THR A 44 2.35 -5.37 12.73
N PRO A 45 1.93 -5.81 13.92
CA PRO A 45 0.80 -6.74 14.06
C PRO A 45 -0.47 -6.23 13.38
N LEU A 46 -1.38 -7.15 13.06
CA LEU A 46 -2.66 -6.82 12.43
C LEU A 46 -3.49 -5.87 13.31
N GLY A 47 -4.16 -4.93 12.66
CA GLY A 47 -5.04 -3.97 13.33
C GLY A 47 -4.38 -2.65 13.70
N VAL A 48 -3.05 -2.52 13.55
CA VAL A 48 -2.34 -1.26 13.82
C VAL A 48 -2.45 -0.32 12.62
N GLY A 49 -2.79 0.93 12.89
CA GLY A 49 -2.84 2.00 11.90
C GLY A 49 -2.56 3.36 12.54
N ILE A 50 -2.41 4.37 11.70
CA ILE A 50 -2.27 5.76 12.13
C ILE A 50 -3.28 6.65 11.42
N LEU A 51 -3.69 7.68 12.13
CA LEU A 51 -4.38 8.85 11.57
C LEU A 51 -3.57 10.10 11.91
N TYR A 52 -3.04 10.75 10.88
CA TYR A 52 -2.50 12.09 11.01
C TYR A 52 -3.61 13.10 10.78
N VAL A 53 -3.64 14.12 11.62
CA VAL A 53 -4.53 15.28 11.48
C VAL A 53 -3.69 16.54 11.59
N SER A 54 -3.82 17.44 10.63
CA SER A 54 -3.11 18.72 10.69
C SER A 54 -3.64 19.53 11.89
N LYS A 55 -2.75 20.24 12.60
CA LYS A 55 -3.03 20.86 13.90
C LYS A 55 -4.29 21.76 13.89
N ASN A 56 -4.47 22.53 12.83
CA ASN A 56 -5.61 23.44 12.66
C ASN A 56 -6.94 22.73 12.33
N LYS A 57 -6.93 21.40 12.22
CA LYS A 57 -8.12 20.59 11.92
C LYS A 57 -8.56 19.73 13.12
N ILE A 58 -7.73 19.59 14.15
CA ILE A 58 -8.02 18.71 15.30
C ILE A 58 -9.35 19.09 15.97
N SER A 59 -9.56 20.38 16.22
CA SER A 59 -10.80 20.88 16.85
C SER A 59 -12.07 20.68 16.02
N LYS A 60 -11.93 20.45 14.71
CA LYS A 60 -13.06 20.21 13.81
C LYS A 60 -13.58 18.77 13.84
N ILE A 61 -12.78 17.84 14.35
CA ILE A 61 -13.17 16.42 14.43
C ILE A 61 -13.87 16.17 15.76
N ASN A 62 -15.07 15.63 15.72
CA ASN A 62 -15.75 15.18 16.92
C ASN A 62 -15.23 13.79 17.32
N PRO A 63 -14.77 13.59 18.57
CA PRO A 63 -14.40 12.26 19.06
C PRO A 63 -15.62 11.35 19.04
N LEU A 64 -15.41 10.08 18.69
CA LEU A 64 -16.49 9.08 18.69
C LEU A 64 -17.01 8.79 20.10
N LEU A 65 -16.10 8.81 21.08
CA LEU A 65 -16.45 8.65 22.50
C LEU A 65 -16.24 9.98 23.23
N ALA A 66 -17.24 10.37 24.03
CA ALA A 66 -17.14 11.58 24.84
C ALA A 66 -15.99 11.46 25.84
N SER A 67 -15.14 12.46 25.89
CA SER A 67 -14.03 12.58 26.84
C SER A 67 -13.84 14.04 27.19
N HIS A 68 -13.62 14.31 28.48
CA HIS A 68 -13.28 15.63 29.00
C HIS A 68 -11.85 15.75 29.48
N ILE A 69 -10.99 14.75 29.09
CA ILE A 69 -9.62 14.64 29.59
C ILE A 69 -8.67 15.60 28.86
N HIS A 70 -8.98 15.93 27.62
CA HIS A 70 -8.09 16.72 26.75
C HIS A 70 -8.79 17.94 26.16
N GLU A 71 -8.01 19.01 25.95
CA GLU A 71 -8.47 20.23 25.27
C GLU A 71 -8.86 19.96 23.81
N GLU A 72 -9.67 20.85 23.23
CA GLU A 72 -10.23 20.66 21.88
C GLU A 72 -9.18 20.55 20.77
N ASP A 73 -8.02 21.17 20.92
CA ASP A 73 -6.91 21.16 19.97
C ASP A 73 -5.88 20.03 20.22
N ASN A 74 -6.10 19.21 21.24
CA ASN A 74 -5.23 18.09 21.57
C ASN A 74 -5.66 16.83 20.82
N ILE A 75 -4.77 16.27 19.99
CA ILE A 75 -5.02 15.05 19.21
C ILE A 75 -5.37 13.83 20.09
N LEU A 76 -4.90 13.78 21.32
CA LEU A 76 -5.16 12.66 22.23
C LEU A 76 -6.64 12.47 22.55
N ARG A 77 -7.47 13.52 22.41
CA ARG A 77 -8.93 13.40 22.55
C ARG A 77 -9.57 12.44 21.54
N LEU A 78 -8.91 12.24 20.38
CA LEU A 78 -9.39 11.35 19.34
C LEU A 78 -8.93 9.90 19.54
N ASN A 79 -7.97 9.67 20.45
CA ASN A 79 -7.37 8.35 20.69
C ASN A 79 -8.02 7.61 21.90
N HIS A 80 -9.00 8.21 22.57
CA HIS A 80 -9.63 7.56 23.71
C HIS A 80 -10.70 6.56 23.25
N ILE A 81 -10.40 5.27 23.38
CA ILE A 81 -11.30 4.17 23.01
C ILE A 81 -11.58 3.21 24.19
N GLY A 82 -11.16 3.59 25.41
CA GLY A 82 -11.24 2.74 26.60
C GLY A 82 -10.10 1.72 26.66
N THR A 83 -10.32 0.59 27.31
CA THR A 83 -9.33 -0.49 27.42
C THR A 83 -9.15 -1.18 26.09
N HIS A 84 -7.92 -1.25 25.60
CA HIS A 84 -7.56 -1.91 24.34
C HIS A 84 -6.25 -2.70 24.47
N PRO A 85 -5.94 -3.61 23.54
CA PRO A 85 -4.72 -4.40 23.58
C PRO A 85 -3.48 -3.55 23.19
N VAL A 86 -2.84 -2.95 24.19
CA VAL A 86 -1.68 -2.04 24.00
C VAL A 86 -0.44 -2.70 23.39
N TYR A 87 -0.34 -4.02 23.44
CA TYR A 87 0.80 -4.74 22.86
C TYR A 87 0.94 -4.52 21.34
N ASN A 88 -0.15 -4.26 20.65
CA ASN A 88 -0.13 -3.92 19.23
C ASN A 88 0.56 -2.56 19.00
N ASP A 89 0.23 -1.57 19.82
CA ASP A 89 0.82 -0.23 19.72
C ASP A 89 2.31 -0.25 20.12
N LEU A 90 2.65 -1.01 21.17
CA LEU A 90 4.02 -1.18 21.63
C LEU A 90 4.92 -1.88 20.60
N ALA A 91 4.35 -2.70 19.70
CA ALA A 91 5.10 -3.34 18.64
C ALA A 91 5.53 -2.38 17.51
N ILE A 92 5.04 -1.14 17.50
CA ILE A 92 5.43 -0.14 16.48
C ILE A 92 6.92 0.14 16.57
N ASP A 93 7.50 0.30 17.75
CA ASP A 93 8.93 0.55 17.94
C ASP A 93 9.77 -0.58 17.35
N ASN A 94 9.41 -1.85 17.61
CA ASN A 94 10.10 -2.99 17.02
C ASN A 94 10.02 -3.00 15.48
N ALA A 95 8.87 -2.59 14.93
CA ALA A 95 8.72 -2.50 13.49
C ALA A 95 9.57 -1.36 12.89
N LEU A 96 9.69 -0.23 13.60
CA LEU A 96 10.57 0.86 13.19
C LEU A 96 12.04 0.44 13.24
N ASP A 97 12.49 -0.18 14.32
CA ASP A 97 13.85 -0.73 14.43
C ASP A 97 14.17 -1.68 13.27
N TYR A 98 13.22 -2.57 12.93
CA TYR A 98 13.38 -3.47 11.79
C TYR A 98 13.52 -2.72 10.46
N GLN A 99 12.72 -1.65 10.24
CA GLN A 99 12.85 -0.84 9.03
C GLN A 99 14.18 -0.06 8.98
N GLU A 100 14.65 0.43 10.12
CA GLU A 100 15.94 1.13 10.22
C GLU A 100 17.11 0.19 9.96
N MET A 101 17.06 -1.05 10.45
CA MET A 101 18.08 -2.08 10.16
C MET A 101 18.18 -2.40 8.67
N ILE A 102 17.07 -2.45 7.95
CA ILE A 102 17.05 -2.65 6.50
C ILE A 102 17.52 -1.38 5.78
N GLY A 103 17.08 -0.22 6.25
CA GLY A 103 17.23 1.08 5.61
C GLY A 103 16.13 1.34 4.55
N MET A 104 15.37 2.42 4.76
CA MET A 104 14.21 2.74 3.91
C MET A 104 14.55 2.87 2.42
N GLU A 105 15.65 3.53 2.08
CA GLU A 105 16.09 3.68 0.68
C GLU A 105 16.42 2.32 0.04
N ARG A 106 17.15 1.46 0.78
CA ARG A 106 17.47 0.11 0.32
C ARG A 106 16.20 -0.71 0.09
N LYS A 107 15.25 -0.64 1.01
CA LYS A 107 13.96 -1.31 0.90
C LYS A 107 13.18 -0.83 -0.32
N GLU A 108 13.02 0.47 -0.49
CA GLU A 108 12.31 1.07 -1.62
C GLU A 108 12.95 0.68 -2.96
N ASN A 109 14.29 0.78 -3.07
CA ASN A 109 15.01 0.38 -4.27
C ASN A 109 14.81 -1.11 -4.59
N ARG A 110 14.85 -1.99 -3.59
CA ARG A 110 14.58 -3.42 -3.77
C ARG A 110 13.15 -3.67 -4.24
N LEU A 111 12.17 -3.01 -3.64
CA LEU A 111 10.76 -3.16 -4.01
C LEU A 111 10.47 -2.70 -5.44
N ARG A 112 11.05 -1.57 -5.86
CA ARG A 112 10.96 -1.08 -7.25
C ARG A 112 11.66 -2.03 -8.22
N HIS A 113 12.84 -2.53 -7.87
CA HIS A 113 13.57 -3.52 -8.67
C HIS A 113 12.72 -4.79 -8.90
N ILE A 114 12.17 -5.38 -7.84
CA ILE A 114 11.34 -6.59 -7.91
C ILE A 114 10.12 -6.36 -8.82
N GLN A 115 9.44 -5.23 -8.69
CA GLN A 115 8.27 -4.91 -9.50
C GLN A 115 8.64 -4.78 -10.99
N ARG A 116 9.74 -4.09 -11.30
CA ARG A 116 10.23 -3.93 -12.68
C ARG A 116 10.74 -5.24 -13.26
N TYR A 117 11.40 -6.06 -12.45
CA TYR A 117 11.97 -7.33 -12.89
C TYR A 117 10.95 -8.18 -13.63
N TRP A 118 9.76 -8.34 -13.12
CA TRP A 118 8.72 -9.11 -13.77
C TRP A 118 7.90 -8.29 -14.78
N SER A 119 7.58 -7.04 -14.49
CA SER A 119 6.67 -6.26 -15.33
C SER A 119 7.26 -5.89 -16.67
N GLU A 120 8.56 -5.58 -16.74
CA GLU A 120 9.26 -5.30 -17.98
C GLU A 120 9.34 -6.54 -18.88
N ARG A 121 9.53 -7.74 -18.29
CA ARG A 121 9.57 -9.01 -19.04
C ARG A 121 8.23 -9.48 -19.59
N LEU A 122 7.15 -8.92 -19.08
CA LEU A 122 5.78 -9.24 -19.53
C LEU A 122 5.15 -8.16 -20.40
N ARG A 123 5.70 -6.94 -20.42
CA ARG A 123 5.07 -5.77 -21.06
C ARG A 123 4.84 -5.95 -22.56
N ASP A 124 5.76 -6.58 -23.26
CA ASP A 124 5.68 -6.79 -24.70
C ASP A 124 5.16 -8.19 -25.07
N VAL A 125 4.72 -8.97 -24.11
CA VAL A 125 4.13 -10.29 -24.35
C VAL A 125 2.71 -10.13 -24.89
N LYS A 126 2.43 -10.81 -26.01
CA LYS A 126 1.10 -10.80 -26.64
C LYS A 126 0.04 -11.21 -25.62
N ASN A 127 -1.11 -10.57 -25.66
CA ASN A 127 -2.27 -10.77 -24.79
C ASN A 127 -2.06 -10.35 -23.32
N ILE A 128 -0.87 -10.00 -22.87
CA ILE A 128 -0.67 -9.46 -21.52
C ILE A 128 -0.92 -7.93 -21.52
N VAL A 129 -1.55 -7.45 -20.47
CA VAL A 129 -1.83 -6.03 -20.22
C VAL A 129 -1.26 -5.64 -18.87
N ILE A 130 -0.24 -4.79 -18.85
CA ILE A 130 0.29 -4.20 -17.62
C ILE A 130 -0.41 -2.87 -17.39
N ASN A 131 -1.28 -2.81 -16.38
CA ASN A 131 -2.04 -1.59 -16.03
C ASN A 131 -1.22 -0.58 -15.23
N THR A 132 -0.09 -1.02 -14.66
CA THR A 132 0.80 -0.17 -13.87
C THR A 132 1.64 0.73 -14.78
N PRO A 133 1.72 2.03 -14.49
CA PRO A 133 2.55 2.98 -15.23
C PRO A 133 4.03 2.59 -15.25
N VAL A 134 4.74 3.02 -16.30
CA VAL A 134 6.19 2.75 -16.48
C VAL A 134 7.02 3.71 -15.63
N GLU A 135 6.48 4.91 -15.38
CA GLU A 135 7.19 5.97 -14.68
C GLU A 135 7.45 5.58 -13.22
N GLU A 136 8.71 5.65 -12.85
CA GLU A 136 9.21 5.19 -11.54
C GLU A 136 8.48 5.82 -10.35
N HIS A 137 8.18 7.11 -10.45
CA HIS A 137 7.54 7.85 -9.37
C HIS A 137 6.04 7.54 -9.19
N ARG A 138 5.44 6.75 -10.10
CA ARG A 138 4.02 6.41 -10.08
C ARG A 138 3.71 5.00 -9.57
N SER A 139 4.72 4.21 -9.26
CA SER A 139 4.56 2.85 -8.73
C SER A 139 5.70 2.49 -7.78
N CYS A 140 5.50 1.48 -6.97
CA CYS A 140 6.55 0.82 -6.20
C CYS A 140 6.36 -0.70 -6.31
N ALA A 141 6.28 -1.48 -5.22
CA ALA A 141 6.14 -2.93 -5.30
C ALA A 141 4.80 -3.38 -5.91
N ILE A 142 3.71 -2.69 -5.58
CA ILE A 142 2.37 -3.08 -6.05
C ILE A 142 2.22 -2.75 -7.54
N ALA A 143 1.77 -3.74 -8.30
CA ALA A 143 1.46 -3.58 -9.70
C ALA A 143 0.20 -4.40 -10.08
N ASN A 144 -0.33 -4.16 -11.28
CA ASN A 144 -1.48 -4.90 -11.81
C ASN A 144 -1.18 -5.39 -13.23
N VAL A 145 -1.52 -6.65 -13.48
CA VAL A 145 -1.37 -7.32 -14.76
C VAL A 145 -2.60 -8.16 -15.09
N GLY A 146 -3.06 -8.07 -16.31
CA GLY A 146 -4.15 -8.89 -16.84
C GLY A 146 -3.75 -9.68 -18.07
N VAL A 147 -4.61 -10.62 -18.46
CA VAL A 147 -4.55 -11.31 -19.76
C VAL A 147 -5.83 -11.00 -20.51
N LYS A 148 -5.71 -10.64 -21.78
CA LYS A 148 -6.87 -10.31 -22.63
C LYS A 148 -7.86 -11.45 -22.66
N ASN A 149 -9.13 -11.13 -22.53
CA ASN A 149 -10.26 -12.07 -22.54
C ASN A 149 -10.32 -13.08 -21.38
N ILE A 150 -9.51 -12.88 -20.33
CA ILE A 150 -9.60 -13.65 -19.08
C ILE A 150 -10.09 -12.71 -17.96
N ASP A 151 -11.16 -13.13 -17.26
CA ASP A 151 -11.65 -12.41 -16.08
C ASP A 151 -10.60 -12.43 -14.95
N PRO A 152 -10.39 -11.33 -14.20
CA PRO A 152 -9.41 -11.32 -13.11
C PRO A 152 -9.58 -12.40 -12.06
N ASN A 153 -10.82 -12.80 -11.72
CA ASN A 153 -11.06 -13.87 -10.73
C ASN A 153 -10.73 -15.25 -11.33
N GLU A 154 -10.98 -15.42 -12.62
CA GLU A 154 -10.55 -16.63 -13.33
C GLU A 154 -9.03 -16.70 -13.41
N LEU A 155 -8.36 -15.59 -13.74
CA LEU A 155 -6.91 -15.53 -13.78
C LEU A 155 -6.29 -15.84 -12.40
N THR A 156 -6.83 -15.29 -11.30
CA THR A 156 -6.35 -15.61 -9.95
C THR A 156 -6.54 -17.10 -9.62
N LYS A 157 -7.66 -17.67 -10.02
CA LYS A 157 -7.93 -19.10 -9.82
C LYS A 157 -6.93 -19.98 -10.56
N ILE A 158 -6.68 -19.70 -11.83
CA ILE A 158 -5.68 -20.42 -12.65
C ILE A 158 -4.30 -20.32 -12.03
N LEU A 159 -3.87 -19.09 -11.64
CA LEU A 159 -2.58 -18.87 -11.01
C LEU A 159 -2.44 -19.64 -9.70
N PHE A 160 -3.49 -19.71 -8.90
CA PHE A 160 -3.45 -20.42 -7.63
C PHE A 160 -3.47 -21.94 -7.82
N GLU A 161 -4.43 -22.48 -8.58
CA GLU A 161 -4.65 -23.91 -8.69
C GLU A 161 -3.57 -24.64 -9.52
N LYS A 162 -3.12 -24.00 -10.61
CA LYS A 162 -2.16 -24.63 -11.53
C LYS A 162 -0.70 -24.30 -11.20
N TYR A 163 -0.43 -23.08 -10.72
CA TYR A 163 0.93 -22.59 -10.54
C TYR A 163 1.28 -22.30 -9.08
N ASN A 164 0.36 -22.48 -8.14
CA ASN A 164 0.55 -22.19 -6.71
C ASN A 164 0.97 -20.73 -6.44
N ILE A 165 0.42 -19.80 -7.23
CA ILE A 165 0.69 -18.37 -7.11
C ILE A 165 -0.55 -17.66 -6.61
N PHE A 166 -0.48 -17.08 -5.40
CA PHE A 166 -1.57 -16.31 -4.82
C PHE A 166 -1.55 -14.86 -5.31
N THR A 167 -2.67 -14.40 -5.84
CA THR A 167 -2.87 -13.01 -6.30
C THR A 167 -4.27 -12.54 -5.94
N VAL A 168 -4.55 -11.26 -6.16
CA VAL A 168 -5.88 -10.67 -5.91
C VAL A 168 -6.45 -10.10 -7.20
N GLY A 169 -7.61 -10.61 -7.62
CA GLY A 169 -8.34 -10.10 -8.78
C GLY A 169 -8.87 -8.69 -8.54
N ILE A 170 -8.64 -7.81 -9.49
CA ILE A 170 -9.12 -6.42 -9.50
C ILE A 170 -9.92 -6.19 -10.78
N ASN A 171 -11.16 -5.79 -10.60
CA ASN A 171 -12.01 -5.30 -11.68
C ASN A 171 -12.73 -4.05 -11.18
N TYR A 172 -12.03 -2.92 -11.26
CA TYR A 172 -12.52 -1.65 -10.74
C TYR A 172 -12.05 -0.50 -11.61
N ALA A 173 -12.95 0.39 -11.94
CA ALA A 173 -12.74 1.51 -12.86
C ALA A 173 -12.09 1.02 -14.18
N ASN A 174 -10.91 1.53 -14.51
CA ASN A 174 -10.18 1.15 -15.74
C ASN A 174 -9.09 0.10 -15.49
N VAL A 175 -9.04 -0.53 -14.30
CA VAL A 175 -8.02 -1.50 -13.93
C VAL A 175 -8.65 -2.89 -13.90
N VAL A 176 -8.25 -3.75 -14.84
CA VAL A 176 -8.74 -5.12 -14.97
C VAL A 176 -7.54 -6.08 -15.00
N GLY A 177 -7.39 -6.91 -13.98
CA GLY A 177 -6.28 -7.85 -13.85
C GLY A 177 -6.01 -8.27 -12.41
N CYS A 178 -4.89 -8.91 -12.19
CA CYS A 178 -4.46 -9.35 -10.87
C CYS A 178 -3.50 -8.34 -10.24
N ARG A 179 -3.70 -8.03 -8.97
CA ARG A 179 -2.73 -7.27 -8.17
C ARG A 179 -1.60 -8.19 -7.74
N ILE A 180 -0.39 -7.80 -8.08
CA ILE A 180 0.85 -8.44 -7.70
C ILE A 180 1.52 -7.59 -6.64
N SER A 181 1.85 -8.18 -5.49
CA SER A 181 2.37 -7.46 -4.32
C SER A 181 3.59 -8.20 -3.74
N PRO A 182 4.72 -8.26 -4.46
CA PRO A 182 5.94 -8.86 -3.95
C PRO A 182 6.50 -8.04 -2.79
N ASN A 183 7.29 -8.66 -1.93
CA ASN A 183 7.97 -7.98 -0.84
C ASN A 183 9.49 -8.21 -0.93
N ILE A 184 10.27 -7.56 -0.06
CA ILE A 184 11.74 -7.60 -0.11
C ILE A 184 12.33 -9.02 -0.09
N TYR A 185 11.61 -9.97 0.50
CA TYR A 185 11.99 -11.39 0.59
C TYR A 185 11.57 -12.22 -0.63
N THR A 186 10.83 -11.65 -1.58
CA THR A 186 10.49 -12.35 -2.82
C THR A 186 11.74 -12.58 -3.65
N THR A 187 11.96 -13.83 -4.05
CA THR A 187 13.15 -14.24 -4.80
C THR A 187 12.98 -14.03 -6.31
N GLU A 188 14.10 -14.02 -7.03
CA GLU A 188 14.05 -13.96 -8.50
C GLU A 188 13.48 -15.26 -9.09
N GLU A 189 13.70 -16.41 -8.43
CA GLU A 189 13.13 -17.70 -8.84
C GLU A 189 11.59 -17.69 -8.78
N GLU A 190 11.01 -17.12 -7.72
CA GLU A 190 9.56 -16.93 -7.61
C GLU A 190 9.03 -15.99 -8.71
N LEU A 191 9.78 -14.93 -9.04
CA LEU A 191 9.41 -14.02 -10.12
C LEU A 191 9.53 -14.66 -11.50
N GLU A 192 10.56 -15.47 -11.77
CA GLU A 192 10.68 -16.22 -13.01
C GLU A 192 9.56 -17.27 -13.16
N HIS A 193 9.19 -17.93 -12.06
CA HIS A 193 8.04 -18.81 -12.05
C HIS A 193 6.75 -18.07 -12.42
N PHE A 194 6.52 -16.89 -11.82
CA PHE A 194 5.38 -16.03 -12.18
C PHE A 194 5.41 -15.59 -13.65
N ILE A 195 6.57 -15.14 -14.17
CA ILE A 195 6.73 -14.71 -15.55
C ILE A 195 6.41 -15.85 -16.52
N SER A 196 6.94 -17.04 -16.25
CA SER A 196 6.73 -18.23 -17.09
C SER A 196 5.26 -18.64 -17.11
N SER A 197 4.62 -18.64 -15.94
CA SER A 197 3.19 -18.94 -15.78
C SER A 197 2.31 -17.97 -16.57
N MET A 198 2.58 -16.67 -16.46
CA MET A 198 1.82 -15.66 -17.19
C MET A 198 1.99 -15.78 -18.71
N LYS A 199 3.19 -16.09 -19.19
CA LYS A 199 3.44 -16.34 -20.62
C LYS A 199 2.68 -17.56 -21.13
N GLU A 200 2.63 -18.63 -20.36
CA GLU A 200 1.87 -19.85 -20.71
C GLU A 200 0.37 -19.58 -20.76
N ILE A 201 -0.18 -18.83 -19.79
CA ILE A 201 -1.60 -18.48 -19.76
C ILE A 201 -1.99 -17.55 -20.92
N ALA A 202 -1.07 -16.70 -21.38
CA ALA A 202 -1.32 -15.72 -22.44
C ALA A 202 -1.12 -16.26 -23.85
N ALA A 203 -0.51 -17.45 -24.01
CA ALA A 203 -0.24 -18.07 -25.30
C ALA A 203 -1.54 -18.50 -26.02
#